data_16b1c4e8355914329f5c549216f9a56b
#
_entry.id   16b1c4e8355914329f5c549216f9a56b
#
_cell.length_a   1.000
_cell.length_b   1.000
_cell.length_c   1.000
_cell.angle_alpha   90.00
_cell.angle_beta   90.00
_cell.angle_gamma   90.00
#
_symmetry.space_group_name_H-M   'P 1'
#
loop_
_entity.id
_entity.type
_entity.pdbx_description
1 polymer ?
#
loop_
_entity_poly.entity_id
_entity_poly.type
_entity_poly.pdbx_seq_one_letter_code
_entity_poly.pdbx_strand_id
1 'polypeptide(L)'
;MRTTGWLLIALLFSLGVGHGEPHITEAVLGHDRIQKPGSYEIVKPSTVFAPNTPKIVCVFSVEGAGIGMNVKSVWIAEDVGGTAPPNYKIAEKNLRLPFMNSGSVYLSKPTKGFPAGSYRLEIYIGSKLAKTLKFRVESP
;
A
#
# COMPACT_ATOMS: atom_id res chain seq x y z
N MET A 1 9.04 17.52 -46.27
CA MET A 1 8.63 17.31 -46.26
C MET A 1 7.96 16.46 -45.96
N ARG A 2 7.52 15.96 -45.62
CA ARG A 2 6.85 15.11 -45.32
C ARG A 2 7.00 14.68 -44.08
N THR A 3 7.68 14.89 -43.32
CA THR A 3 7.99 14.44 -42.03
C THR A 3 7.12 15.00 -40.96
N THR A 4 6.45 16.03 -41.24
CA THR A 4 5.59 16.60 -40.21
C THR A 4 4.56 15.65 -39.70
N GLY A 5 4.11 14.75 -40.53
CA GLY A 5 3.10 13.80 -40.06
C GLY A 5 3.56 12.92 -38.95
N TRP A 6 4.82 12.70 -38.92
CA TRP A 6 5.34 11.81 -37.90
C TRP A 6 5.17 12.35 -36.52
N LEU A 7 5.43 13.59 -36.37
CA LEU A 7 5.32 14.22 -35.08
C LEU A 7 3.92 14.13 -34.56
N LEU A 8 2.98 14.30 -35.44
CA LEU A 8 1.58 14.23 -35.03
C LEU A 8 1.24 12.89 -34.45
N ILE A 9 1.76 11.87 -35.07
CA ILE A 9 1.49 10.54 -34.61
C ILE A 9 2.00 10.32 -33.19
N ALA A 10 3.17 10.85 -32.97
CA ALA A 10 3.75 10.71 -31.64
C ALA A 10 2.87 11.38 -30.60
N LEU A 11 2.33 12.52 -30.94
CA LEU A 11 1.46 13.21 -30.02
C LEU A 11 0.22 12.42 -29.69
N LEU A 12 -0.39 11.86 -30.69
CA LEU A 12 -1.57 11.07 -30.47
C LEU A 12 -1.29 9.93 -29.52
N PHE A 13 -0.15 9.35 -29.72
CA PHE A 13 0.22 8.24 -28.87
C PHE A 13 0.35 8.68 -27.44
N SER A 14 0.95 9.81 -27.22
CA SER A 14 1.06 10.33 -25.87
C SER A 14 -0.28 10.55 -25.24
N LEU A 15 -1.23 11.02 -25.99
CA LEU A 15 -2.57 11.22 -25.47
C LEU A 15 -3.19 9.92 -25.00
N GLY A 16 -2.96 8.86 -25.74
CA GLY A 16 -3.48 7.57 -25.32
C GLY A 16 -2.95 7.16 -23.96
N VAL A 17 -1.71 7.55 -23.70
CA VAL A 17 -1.11 7.24 -22.41
C VAL A 17 -1.72 8.07 -21.29
N GLY A 18 -2.38 9.15 -21.66
CA GLY A 18 -2.98 10.03 -20.68
C GLY A 18 -3.99 9.36 -19.77
N HIS A 19 -4.52 8.22 -20.17
CA HIS A 19 -5.40 7.47 -19.27
C HIS A 19 -4.68 6.96 -18.06
N GLY A 20 -3.38 6.77 -18.18
CA GLY A 20 -2.55 6.40 -17.05
C GLY A 20 -2.76 5.00 -16.55
N GLU A 21 -1.82 4.54 -15.80
CA GLU A 21 -1.91 3.29 -15.10
C GLU A 21 -2.51 3.52 -13.73
N PRO A 22 -3.14 2.49 -13.17
CA PRO A 22 -3.57 2.59 -11.77
C PRO A 22 -2.37 2.89 -10.88
N HIS A 23 -2.55 3.83 -9.97
CA HIS A 23 -1.48 4.19 -9.05
C HIS A 23 -2.07 4.64 -7.72
N ILE A 24 -1.25 4.56 -6.69
CA ILE A 24 -1.67 4.95 -5.35
C ILE A 24 -1.44 6.43 -5.17
N THR A 25 -2.51 7.16 -4.86
CA THR A 25 -2.44 8.59 -4.65
C THR A 25 -2.21 8.95 -3.20
N GLU A 26 -2.64 8.07 -2.28
CA GLU A 26 -2.49 8.32 -0.85
C GLU A 26 -2.45 6.99 -0.13
N ALA A 27 -1.61 6.89 0.90
CA ALA A 27 -1.55 5.71 1.74
C ALA A 27 -1.09 6.14 3.12
N VAL A 28 -1.84 5.73 4.15
CA VAL A 28 -1.60 6.17 5.53
C VAL A 28 -1.69 4.96 6.45
N LEU A 29 -0.73 4.86 7.37
CA LEU A 29 -0.73 3.84 8.41
C LEU A 29 -1.32 4.42 9.70
N GLY A 30 -1.96 3.58 10.47
CA GLY A 30 -2.51 3.98 11.74
C GLY A 30 -2.96 2.78 12.56
N HIS A 31 -3.78 3.07 13.59
CA HIS A 31 -4.14 2.07 14.58
C HIS A 31 -5.48 1.40 14.29
N ASP A 32 -6.34 2.04 13.51
CA ASP A 32 -7.65 1.51 13.18
C ASP A 32 -8.20 2.27 11.98
N ARG A 33 -9.38 1.90 11.55
CA ARG A 33 -10.04 2.57 10.43
C ARG A 33 -11.51 2.70 10.71
N ILE A 34 -12.12 3.68 10.04
CA ILE A 34 -13.57 3.85 10.03
C ILE A 34 -14.03 3.73 8.59
N GLN A 35 -15.07 2.95 8.37
CA GLN A 35 -15.65 2.82 7.03
C GLN A 35 -16.68 3.92 6.82
N LYS A 36 -16.55 4.64 5.72
CA LYS A 36 -17.48 5.68 5.30
C LYS A 36 -18.03 5.33 3.93
N PRO A 37 -19.09 5.99 3.49
CA PRO A 37 -19.59 5.72 2.14
C PRO A 37 -18.48 5.96 1.11
N GLY A 38 -18.12 4.91 0.39
CA GLY A 38 -17.14 4.99 -0.68
C GLY A 38 -15.68 5.07 -0.27
N SER A 39 -15.36 5.04 1.04
CA SER A 39 -13.97 5.18 1.46
C SER A 39 -13.75 4.69 2.87
N TYR A 40 -12.49 4.72 3.28
CA TYR A 40 -12.08 4.46 4.68
C TYR A 40 -11.34 5.67 5.20
N GLU A 41 -11.38 5.85 6.51
CA GLU A 41 -10.62 6.89 7.18
C GLU A 41 -9.73 6.24 8.23
N ILE A 42 -8.46 6.65 8.29
CA ILE A 42 -7.52 6.10 9.26
C ILE A 42 -7.78 6.71 10.64
N VAL A 43 -7.61 5.91 11.67
CA VAL A 43 -7.72 6.33 13.06
C VAL A 43 -6.33 6.31 13.67
N LYS A 44 -5.93 7.42 14.30
CA LYS A 44 -4.63 7.58 14.94
C LYS A 44 -3.49 7.24 13.97
N PRO A 45 -3.28 8.07 12.96
CA PRO A 45 -2.19 7.83 12.02
C PRO A 45 -0.84 7.86 12.74
N SER A 46 0.05 6.97 12.34
CA SER A 46 1.39 6.88 12.92
C SER A 46 2.30 6.07 12.01
N THR A 47 3.59 6.26 12.15
CA THR A 47 4.61 5.42 11.56
C THR A 47 5.46 4.73 12.63
N VAL A 48 5.11 4.93 13.90
CA VAL A 48 5.78 4.29 15.03
C VAL A 48 4.71 3.67 15.91
N PHE A 49 4.88 2.41 16.26
CA PHE A 49 3.88 1.65 17.02
C PHE A 49 4.54 0.96 18.20
N ALA A 50 3.76 0.71 19.25
CA ALA A 50 4.22 -0.05 20.39
C ALA A 50 4.12 -1.54 20.09
N PRO A 51 4.94 -2.38 20.74
CA PRO A 51 4.90 -3.83 20.49
C PRO A 51 3.55 -4.47 20.74
N ASN A 52 2.75 -3.93 21.66
CA ASN A 52 1.45 -4.50 21.98
C ASN A 52 0.30 -3.85 21.23
N THR A 53 0.59 -3.07 20.20
CA THR A 53 -0.45 -2.52 19.34
C THR A 53 -1.30 -3.67 18.78
N PRO A 54 -2.64 -3.63 18.92
CA PRO A 54 -3.45 -4.78 18.50
C PRO A 54 -3.37 -5.07 17.02
N LYS A 55 -3.29 -4.03 16.19
CA LYS A 55 -3.15 -4.19 14.75
C LYS A 55 -2.59 -2.90 14.15
N ILE A 56 -1.95 -3.04 13.01
CA ILE A 56 -1.46 -1.90 12.24
C ILE A 56 -2.27 -1.88 10.95
N VAL A 57 -2.90 -0.75 10.66
CA VAL A 57 -3.86 -0.63 9.56
C VAL A 57 -3.30 0.35 8.54
N CYS A 58 -3.49 0.04 7.27
CA CYS A 58 -3.22 0.96 6.18
C CYS A 58 -4.49 1.22 5.41
N VAL A 59 -4.77 2.49 5.15
CA VAL A 59 -5.84 2.91 4.25
C VAL A 59 -5.18 3.58 3.06
N PHE A 60 -5.61 3.24 1.87
CA PHE A 60 -5.00 3.79 0.66
C PHE A 60 -6.05 4.12 -0.39
N SER A 61 -5.69 5.05 -1.27
CA SER A 61 -6.52 5.46 -2.39
C SER A 61 -5.79 5.17 -3.69
N VAL A 62 -6.57 4.80 -4.70
CA VAL A 62 -6.01 4.42 -6.00
C VAL A 62 -6.73 5.23 -7.08
N GLU A 63 -5.97 5.76 -8.03
CA GLU A 63 -6.52 6.38 -9.23
C GLU A 63 -6.27 5.48 -10.42
N GLY A 64 -7.19 5.54 -11.40
CA GLY A 64 -7.06 4.73 -12.60
C GLY A 64 -7.51 3.30 -12.42
N ALA A 65 -8.09 2.97 -11.26
CA ALA A 65 -8.51 1.60 -10.97
C ALA A 65 -10.00 1.44 -11.24
N GLY A 66 -10.38 0.21 -11.53
CA GLY A 66 -11.78 -0.17 -11.62
C GLY A 66 -12.19 -1.00 -10.44
N ILE A 67 -13.49 -1.16 -10.25
CA ILE A 67 -14.03 -2.03 -9.22
C ILE A 67 -13.52 -3.45 -9.46
N GLY A 68 -13.11 -4.10 -8.40
CA GLY A 68 -12.63 -5.47 -8.48
C GLY A 68 -11.18 -5.61 -8.88
N MET A 69 -10.44 -4.50 -8.95
CA MET A 69 -9.01 -4.59 -9.24
C MET A 69 -8.27 -5.32 -8.14
N ASN A 70 -7.33 -6.16 -8.53
CA ASN A 70 -6.53 -6.92 -7.57
C ASN A 70 -5.42 -6.07 -6.99
N VAL A 71 -5.33 -6.09 -5.67
CA VAL A 71 -4.27 -5.43 -4.92
C VAL A 71 -3.65 -6.46 -4.01
N LYS A 72 -2.33 -6.47 -3.92
CA LYS A 72 -1.62 -7.37 -3.03
C LYS A 72 -0.86 -6.56 -2.00
N SER A 73 -1.00 -6.92 -0.73
CA SER A 73 -0.22 -6.32 0.34
C SER A 73 0.78 -7.32 0.86
N VAL A 74 2.01 -6.86 1.12
CA VAL A 74 3.08 -7.69 1.68
C VAL A 74 3.67 -6.94 2.85
N TRP A 75 3.60 -7.54 4.04
CA TRP A 75 4.15 -6.96 5.26
C TRP A 75 5.50 -7.62 5.51
N ILE A 76 6.54 -6.81 5.70
CA ILE A 76 7.90 -7.30 5.81
C ILE A 76 8.56 -6.71 7.05
N ALA A 77 9.18 -7.59 7.85
CA ALA A 77 10.07 -7.18 8.93
C ALA A 77 11.46 -7.01 8.32
N GLU A 78 11.90 -5.76 8.17
CA GLU A 78 13.18 -5.48 7.55
C GLU A 78 14.33 -5.87 8.47
N ASP A 79 14.26 -5.42 9.73
CA ASP A 79 15.29 -5.69 10.71
C ASP A 79 14.65 -5.69 12.09
N VAL A 80 14.49 -6.87 12.66
CA VAL A 80 13.92 -7.04 13.99
C VAL A 80 14.90 -7.77 14.91
N GLY A 81 16.18 -7.54 14.69
CA GLY A 81 17.24 -8.17 15.45
C GLY A 81 17.28 -9.66 15.20
N GLY A 82 17.45 -10.44 16.25
CA GLY A 82 17.53 -11.89 16.09
C GLY A 82 16.21 -12.60 16.03
N THR A 83 15.09 -11.87 16.08
CA THR A 83 13.76 -12.51 16.11
C THR A 83 13.42 -13.16 14.78
N ALA A 84 13.87 -12.59 13.68
CA ALA A 84 13.63 -13.13 12.35
C ALA A 84 14.77 -12.70 11.42
N PRO A 85 14.96 -13.42 10.29
CA PRO A 85 15.97 -12.99 9.31
C PRO A 85 15.64 -11.61 8.73
N PRO A 86 16.62 -10.91 8.17
CA PRO A 86 16.36 -9.64 7.50
C PRO A 86 15.34 -9.82 6.36
N ASN A 87 14.50 -8.82 6.20
CA ASN A 87 13.47 -8.77 5.15
C ASN A 87 12.54 -9.98 5.17
N TYR A 88 12.16 -10.37 6.38
CA TYR A 88 11.28 -11.52 6.58
C TYR A 88 9.85 -11.17 6.22
N LYS A 89 9.25 -11.94 5.31
CA LYS A 89 7.86 -11.72 4.94
C LYS A 89 6.96 -12.25 6.04
N ILE A 90 6.20 -11.35 6.66
CA ILE A 90 5.30 -11.70 7.76
C ILE A 90 3.96 -12.19 7.22
N ALA A 91 3.41 -11.49 6.23
CA ALA A 91 2.09 -11.79 5.72
C ALA A 91 1.95 -11.23 4.31
N GLU A 92 1.14 -11.91 3.53
CA GLU A 92 0.81 -11.48 2.18
C GLU A 92 -0.67 -11.71 1.98
N LYS A 93 -1.34 -10.75 1.35
CA LYS A 93 -2.77 -10.88 1.14
C LYS A 93 -3.16 -10.26 -0.19
N ASN A 94 -3.99 -10.97 -0.92
CA ASN A 94 -4.60 -10.46 -2.14
C ASN A 94 -6.00 -10.01 -1.81
N LEU A 95 -6.41 -8.88 -2.36
CA LEU A 95 -7.77 -8.40 -2.18
C LEU A 95 -8.24 -7.71 -3.44
N ARG A 96 -9.56 -7.68 -3.58
CA ARG A 96 -10.19 -6.88 -4.62
C ARG A 96 -10.69 -5.61 -3.97
N LEU A 97 -10.51 -4.49 -4.67
CA LEU A 97 -10.96 -3.21 -4.11
C LEU A 97 -12.47 -3.25 -3.91
N PRO A 98 -12.93 -3.03 -2.67
CA PRO A 98 -14.37 -3.03 -2.39
C PRO A 98 -15.05 -1.77 -2.90
N PHE A 99 -14.30 -0.68 -3.02
CA PHE A 99 -14.78 0.59 -3.56
C PHE A 99 -13.95 0.92 -4.78
N MET A 100 -14.45 1.86 -5.56
CA MET A 100 -13.82 2.18 -6.82
C MET A 100 -12.38 2.63 -6.65
N ASN A 101 -12.06 3.35 -5.59
CA ASN A 101 -10.73 3.96 -5.46
C ASN A 101 -10.16 3.91 -4.07
N SER A 102 -10.65 3.02 -3.21
CA SER A 102 -10.18 2.98 -1.82
C SER A 102 -10.05 1.55 -1.34
N GLY A 103 -9.05 1.31 -0.50
CA GLY A 103 -8.83 0.00 0.08
C GLY A 103 -8.19 0.09 1.44
N SER A 104 -8.17 -1.03 2.14
CA SER A 104 -7.60 -1.13 3.47
C SER A 104 -7.01 -2.51 3.68
N VAL A 105 -5.85 -2.53 4.33
CA VAL A 105 -5.21 -3.79 4.74
C VAL A 105 -4.72 -3.63 6.17
N TYR A 106 -4.52 -4.73 6.86
CA TYR A 106 -4.05 -4.66 8.23
C TYR A 106 -3.19 -5.87 8.58
N LEU A 107 -2.39 -5.69 9.62
CA LEU A 107 -1.54 -6.74 10.18
C LEU A 107 -1.90 -6.88 11.66
N SER A 108 -2.35 -8.07 12.06
CA SER A 108 -2.71 -8.35 13.44
C SER A 108 -1.48 -8.58 14.27
N LYS A 109 -1.58 -8.26 15.56
CA LYS A 109 -0.49 -8.46 16.49
C LYS A 109 -0.17 -9.95 16.64
N PRO A 110 1.10 -10.34 16.51
CA PRO A 110 1.51 -11.69 16.84
C PRO A 110 1.28 -11.99 18.32
N THR A 111 1.23 -13.28 18.69
CA THR A 111 0.95 -13.68 20.06
C THR A 111 1.84 -12.99 21.09
N LYS A 112 3.13 -12.84 20.77
CA LYS A 112 4.08 -12.23 21.69
C LYS A 112 4.30 -10.75 21.42
N GLY A 113 3.45 -10.14 20.61
CA GLY A 113 3.61 -8.75 20.23
C GLY A 113 4.49 -8.59 19.00
N PHE A 114 4.55 -7.35 18.50
CA PHE A 114 5.40 -7.05 17.37
C PHE A 114 6.85 -6.89 17.86
N PRO A 115 7.79 -7.60 17.27
CA PRO A 115 9.21 -7.36 17.62
C PRO A 115 9.61 -5.91 17.31
N ALA A 116 10.42 -5.33 18.19
CA ALA A 116 10.94 -3.99 17.95
C ALA A 116 11.86 -4.01 16.73
N GLY A 117 11.79 -2.97 15.92
CA GLY A 117 12.64 -2.87 14.76
C GLY A 117 11.99 -2.09 13.62
N SER A 118 12.50 -2.29 12.42
CA SER A 118 12.04 -1.60 11.23
C SER A 118 11.26 -2.55 10.33
N TYR A 119 10.22 -2.00 9.71
CA TYR A 119 9.26 -2.75 8.92
C TYR A 119 8.90 -1.96 7.66
N ARG A 120 8.31 -2.65 6.70
CA ARG A 120 7.67 -1.97 5.58
C ARG A 120 6.45 -2.73 5.11
N LEU A 121 5.53 -1.97 4.55
CA LEU A 121 4.38 -2.53 3.83
C LEU A 121 4.57 -2.22 2.36
N GLU A 122 4.46 -3.25 1.52
CA GLU A 122 4.51 -3.09 0.08
C GLU A 122 3.11 -3.33 -0.47
N ILE A 123 2.65 -2.43 -1.32
CA ILE A 123 1.35 -2.56 -1.96
C ILE A 123 1.58 -2.68 -3.46
N TYR A 124 1.05 -3.76 -4.03
CA TYR A 124 1.15 -4.05 -5.46
C TYR A 124 -0.21 -3.90 -6.10
N ILE A 125 -0.23 -3.34 -7.30
CA ILE A 125 -1.41 -3.34 -8.14
C ILE A 125 -1.10 -4.28 -9.28
N GLY A 126 -1.84 -5.41 -9.34
CA GLY A 126 -1.44 -6.50 -10.19
C GLY A 126 -0.08 -7.01 -9.75
N SER A 127 0.87 -7.09 -10.65
CA SER A 127 2.22 -7.56 -10.32
C SER A 127 3.20 -6.42 -10.07
N LYS A 128 2.74 -5.17 -10.10
CA LYS A 128 3.62 -4.02 -10.06
C LYS A 128 3.60 -3.37 -8.68
N LEU A 129 4.79 -3.14 -8.12
CA LEU A 129 4.91 -2.45 -6.84
C LEU A 129 4.45 -1.00 -7.02
N ALA A 130 3.41 -0.62 -6.27
CA ALA A 130 2.79 0.69 -6.40
C ALA A 130 3.17 1.63 -5.26
N LYS A 131 3.43 1.10 -4.06
CA LYS A 131 3.74 1.94 -2.91
C LYS A 131 4.46 1.13 -1.85
N THR A 132 5.42 1.78 -1.19
CA THR A 132 6.10 1.23 -0.02
C THR A 132 5.93 2.21 1.13
N LEU A 133 5.49 1.70 2.28
CA LEU A 133 5.37 2.50 3.49
C LEU A 133 6.27 1.90 4.56
N LYS A 134 7.12 2.74 5.13
CA LYS A 134 8.04 2.33 6.20
C LYS A 134 7.45 2.66 7.55
N PHE A 135 7.69 1.80 8.53
CA PHE A 135 7.27 2.07 9.90
C PHE A 135 8.20 1.36 10.86
N ARG A 136 8.09 1.70 12.13
CA ARG A 136 8.92 1.14 13.18
C ARG A 136 8.05 0.67 14.32
N VAL A 137 8.53 -0.35 15.03
CA VAL A 137 7.97 -0.75 16.31
C VAL A 137 9.05 -0.47 17.35
N GLU A 138 8.67 0.27 18.38
CA GLU A 138 9.60 0.67 19.43
C GLU A 138 8.97 0.42 20.79
N SER A 139 9.79 -0.05 21.72
CA SER A 139 9.34 -0.18 23.08
C SER A 139 9.24 1.19 23.71
N PRO A 140 8.24 1.43 24.56
CA PRO A 140 8.08 2.72 25.22
C PRO A 140 9.19 3.02 26.23
#